data_046e8fa688ff1fccf8c2bbdf94e56043
#
_entry.id   046e8fa688ff1fccf8c2bbdf94e56043
#
_cell.length_a   1.000
_cell.length_b   1.000
_cell.length_c   1.000
_cell.angle_alpha   90.00
_cell.angle_beta   90.00
_cell.angle_gamma   90.00
#
_symmetry.space_group_name_H-M   'P 1'
#
loop_
_entity.id
_entity.type
_entity.pdbx_description
1 polymer ?
#
loop_
_entity_poly.entity_id
_entity_poly.type
_entity_poly.pdbx_seq_one_letter_code
_entity_poly.pdbx_strand_id
1 'polypeptide(L)'
;YAAHEYAVNEKLKFDFGMRLSLFQHIGPYKDIIGDNIAGFDTTNFGRAKPIKTYLGPEPRVAMRYAFGKDNSIKAAAGLNYQYIHLVSSSNSTLPTDIWVQSSAFVKPQMALQYSVGYFKNFKDNMFEASVEVYFKHLWNQIEYSENYVNELNVDQERGYVFGKGKAYGIELFLKKRTGKLNGWIGYTLSRSDRKFPDLN
;
A
#
# COMPACT_ATOMS: atom_id res chain seq x y z
N TYR A 1 9.91 9.40 12.18
CA TYR A 1 8.83 10.20 11.59
C TYR A 1 8.57 11.46 12.42
N ALA A 2 7.98 12.48 11.80
CA ALA A 2 7.50 13.67 12.47
C ALA A 2 6.00 13.83 12.16
N ALA A 3 5.25 14.30 13.15
CA ALA A 3 3.83 14.62 12.99
C ALA A 3 3.48 15.86 13.83
N HIS A 4 2.54 16.64 13.33
CA HIS A 4 2.09 17.86 13.96
C HIS A 4 0.57 18.01 13.78
N GLU A 5 -0.14 18.22 14.89
CA GLU A 5 -1.56 18.62 14.90
C GLU A 5 -1.66 20.14 14.99
N TYR A 6 -2.40 20.74 14.09
CA TYR A 6 -2.66 22.18 14.05
C TYR A 6 -4.16 22.44 14.18
N ALA A 7 -4.57 22.97 15.33
CA ALA A 7 -5.94 23.39 15.57
C ALA A 7 -6.12 24.85 15.12
N VAL A 8 -6.86 25.05 14.01
CA VAL A 8 -7.23 26.41 13.55
C VAL A 8 -8.23 27.04 14.51
N ASN A 9 -9.18 26.23 14.98
CA ASN A 9 -10.19 26.57 15.98
C ASN A 9 -10.77 25.27 16.56
N GLU A 10 -11.75 25.39 17.47
CA GLU A 10 -12.41 24.24 18.10
C GLU A 10 -13.06 23.26 17.09
N LYS A 11 -13.42 23.75 15.91
CA LYS A 11 -14.13 22.96 14.88
C LYS A 11 -13.20 22.38 13.81
N LEU A 12 -12.08 23.06 13.49
CA LEU A 12 -11.22 22.71 12.38
C LEU A 12 -9.81 22.39 12.87
N LYS A 13 -9.37 21.16 12.58
CA LYS A 13 -8.04 20.66 12.88
C LYS A 13 -7.40 20.03 11.64
N PHE A 14 -6.10 20.17 11.53
CA PHE A 14 -5.25 19.52 10.54
C PHE A 14 -4.18 18.69 11.24
N ASP A 15 -3.90 17.52 10.66
CA ASP A 15 -2.79 16.67 11.04
C ASP A 15 -1.83 16.56 9.85
N PHE A 16 -0.58 16.93 10.05
CA PHE A 16 0.49 16.79 9.06
C PHE A 16 1.49 15.77 9.57
N GLY A 17 1.91 14.88 8.71
CA GLY A 17 2.92 13.90 9.05
C GLY A 17 3.88 13.66 7.90
N MET A 18 5.14 13.36 8.24
CA MET A 18 6.15 12.91 7.31
C MET A 18 6.87 11.73 7.92
N ARG A 19 6.86 10.61 7.22
CA ARG A 19 7.73 9.47 7.49
C ARG A 19 8.76 9.38 6.38
N LEU A 20 10.01 9.13 6.74
CA LEU A 20 11.08 8.82 5.82
C LEU A 20 11.47 7.38 6.04
N SER A 21 11.31 6.53 5.04
CA SER A 21 11.73 5.14 5.06
C SER A 21 12.97 4.96 4.21
N LEU A 22 13.90 4.15 4.71
CA LEU A 22 15.11 3.74 4.01
C LEU A 22 15.08 2.22 3.88
N PHE A 23 15.25 1.75 2.66
CA PHE A 23 15.41 0.33 2.38
C PHE A 23 16.71 0.09 1.60
N GLN A 24 17.48 -0.91 2.03
CA GLN A 24 18.69 -1.32 1.33
C GLN A 24 18.63 -2.81 0.98
N HIS A 25 18.77 -3.11 -0.31
CA HIS A 25 19.12 -4.44 -0.75
C HIS A 25 20.62 -4.62 -0.57
N ILE A 26 21.00 -5.58 0.26
CA ILE A 26 22.41 -5.87 0.60
C ILE A 26 22.78 -7.30 0.21
N GLY A 27 24.04 -7.49 -0.20
CA GLY A 27 24.58 -8.82 -0.49
C GLY A 27 24.72 -9.74 0.72
N PRO A 28 24.99 -11.06 0.50
CA PRO A 28 25.52 -11.59 -0.76
C PRO A 28 24.45 -11.75 -1.83
N TYR A 29 24.76 -11.36 -3.05
CA TYR A 29 23.88 -11.49 -4.21
C TYR A 29 24.71 -11.73 -5.46
N LYS A 30 24.20 -12.59 -6.34
CA LYS A 30 24.78 -12.91 -7.63
C LYS A 30 23.84 -12.45 -8.72
N ASP A 31 24.21 -11.40 -9.43
CA ASP A 31 23.48 -10.92 -10.60
C ASP A 31 24.01 -11.64 -11.84
N ILE A 32 23.12 -12.27 -12.60
CA ILE A 32 23.43 -13.00 -13.82
C ILE A 32 22.77 -12.28 -14.98
N ILE A 33 23.58 -11.63 -15.82
CA ILE A 33 23.12 -10.89 -16.99
C ILE A 33 23.56 -11.65 -18.23
N GLY A 34 22.63 -11.99 -19.13
CA GLY A 34 22.95 -12.66 -20.38
C GLY A 34 21.83 -13.60 -20.83
N ASP A 35 22.11 -14.26 -21.95
CA ASP A 35 21.25 -15.29 -22.54
C ASP A 35 22.08 -16.47 -23.04
N ASN A 36 21.40 -17.54 -23.47
CA ASN A 36 22.04 -18.75 -23.97
C ASN A 36 22.83 -18.56 -25.30
N ILE A 37 22.72 -17.38 -25.94
CA ILE A 37 23.34 -17.05 -27.21
C ILE A 37 24.58 -16.18 -27.01
N ALA A 38 24.43 -15.13 -26.16
CA ALA A 38 25.51 -14.16 -25.92
C ALA A 38 26.41 -14.51 -24.72
N GLY A 39 26.07 -15.58 -23.98
CA GLY A 39 26.73 -15.96 -22.73
C GLY A 39 26.23 -15.17 -21.52
N PHE A 40 26.68 -15.60 -20.34
CA PHE A 40 26.27 -15.01 -19.06
C PHE A 40 27.42 -14.19 -18.49
N ASP A 41 27.16 -12.91 -18.23
CA ASP A 41 28.01 -12.09 -17.37
C ASP A 41 27.51 -12.18 -15.92
N THR A 42 28.43 -12.31 -14.98
CA THR A 42 28.10 -12.54 -13.59
C THR A 42 28.77 -11.51 -12.70
N THR A 43 27.96 -10.69 -12.04
CA THR A 43 28.42 -9.75 -11.01
C THR A 43 28.13 -10.30 -9.61
N ASN A 44 29.18 -10.52 -8.83
CA ASN A 44 29.08 -11.00 -7.46
C ASN A 44 29.17 -9.83 -6.47
N PHE A 45 28.12 -9.63 -5.68
CA PHE A 45 28.12 -8.68 -4.57
C PHE A 45 28.46 -9.42 -3.27
N GLY A 46 29.52 -8.97 -2.59
CA GLY A 46 29.95 -9.56 -1.32
C GLY A 46 28.98 -9.31 -0.19
N ARG A 47 29.18 -10.03 0.92
CA ARG A 47 28.35 -9.91 2.14
C ARG A 47 28.29 -8.46 2.65
N ALA A 48 27.07 -8.03 2.99
CA ALA A 48 26.77 -6.71 3.54
C ALA A 48 27.13 -5.50 2.61
N LYS A 49 27.43 -5.73 1.32
CA LYS A 49 27.59 -4.63 0.36
C LYS A 49 26.22 -4.14 -0.10
N PRO A 50 25.95 -2.82 -0.07
CA PRO A 50 24.70 -2.27 -0.61
C PRO A 50 24.70 -2.40 -2.13
N ILE A 51 23.64 -2.99 -2.66
CA ILE A 51 23.37 -3.19 -4.09
C ILE A 51 22.48 -2.08 -4.60
N LYS A 52 21.39 -1.85 -3.89
CA LYS A 52 20.41 -0.80 -4.19
C LYS A 52 19.86 -0.19 -2.92
N THR A 53 19.75 1.13 -2.91
CA THR A 53 19.14 1.88 -1.81
C THR A 53 17.93 2.65 -2.32
N TYR A 54 16.85 2.58 -1.60
CA TYR A 54 15.62 3.34 -1.83
C TYR A 54 15.33 4.24 -0.64
N LEU A 55 15.01 5.50 -0.93
CA LEU A 55 14.53 6.47 0.05
C LEU A 55 13.07 6.79 -0.30
N GLY A 56 12.17 6.53 0.66
CA GLY A 56 10.73 6.73 0.49
C GLY A 56 10.21 7.85 1.39
N PRO A 57 9.99 9.08 0.86
CA PRO A 57 9.26 10.11 1.59
C PRO A 57 7.77 9.77 1.60
N GLU A 58 7.18 9.69 2.79
CA GLU A 58 5.78 9.29 3.00
C GLU A 58 5.03 10.42 3.72
N PRO A 59 4.65 11.49 2.97
CA PRO A 59 3.81 12.54 3.50
C PRO A 59 2.39 12.05 3.76
N ARG A 60 1.77 12.59 4.81
CA ARG A 60 0.37 12.41 5.11
C ARG A 60 -0.23 13.72 5.58
N VAL A 61 -1.49 13.94 5.21
CA VAL A 61 -2.29 15.06 5.70
C VAL A 61 -3.68 14.55 6.02
N ALA A 62 -4.22 15.02 7.14
CA ALA A 62 -5.61 14.80 7.46
C ALA A 62 -6.24 16.11 7.95
N MET A 63 -7.54 16.22 7.73
CA MET A 63 -8.38 17.32 8.18
C MET A 63 -9.59 16.76 8.91
N ARG A 64 -9.97 17.41 10.00
CA ARG A 64 -11.23 17.18 10.68
C ARG A 64 -11.97 18.50 10.83
N TYR A 65 -13.20 18.54 10.33
CA TYR A 65 -14.12 19.65 10.53
C TYR A 65 -15.36 19.18 11.31
N ALA A 66 -15.53 19.70 12.52
CA ALA A 66 -16.68 19.42 13.38
C ALA A 66 -17.74 20.52 13.20
N PHE A 67 -19.00 20.15 12.95
CA PHE A 67 -20.12 21.08 12.81
C PHE A 67 -21.32 20.59 13.64
N GLY A 68 -21.88 21.53 14.39
CA GLY A 68 -22.82 21.14 15.42
C GLY A 68 -22.14 20.35 16.55
N LYS A 69 -22.94 19.71 17.40
CA LYS A 69 -22.44 18.96 18.56
C LYS A 69 -21.94 17.55 18.22
N ASP A 70 -22.54 16.95 17.19
CA ASP A 70 -22.47 15.49 16.97
C ASP A 70 -22.01 15.09 15.56
N ASN A 71 -21.60 16.07 14.75
CA ASN A 71 -21.28 15.82 13.35
C ASN A 71 -19.84 16.23 13.04
N SER A 72 -19.14 15.43 12.21
CA SER A 72 -17.85 15.81 11.67
C SER A 72 -17.63 15.23 10.29
N ILE A 73 -16.85 15.95 9.48
CA ILE A 73 -16.25 15.46 8.24
C ILE A 73 -14.76 15.30 8.49
N LYS A 74 -14.22 14.20 8.02
CA LYS A 74 -12.78 13.97 7.99
C LYS A 74 -12.35 13.70 6.57
N ALA A 75 -11.20 14.23 6.18
CA ALA A 75 -10.56 13.94 4.91
C ALA A 75 -9.09 13.63 5.17
N ALA A 76 -8.52 12.71 4.42
CA ALA A 76 -7.11 12.36 4.54
C ALA A 76 -6.51 12.02 3.19
N ALA A 77 -5.20 12.29 3.06
CA ALA A 77 -4.38 11.83 1.95
C ALA A 77 -3.02 11.37 2.48
N GLY A 78 -2.44 10.34 1.86
CA GLY A 78 -1.15 9.83 2.28
C GLY A 78 -0.48 8.97 1.23
N LEU A 79 0.84 9.11 1.12
CA LEU A 79 1.69 8.29 0.28
C LEU A 79 2.41 7.26 1.13
N ASN A 80 2.46 6.02 0.66
CA ASN A 80 3.13 4.91 1.34
C ASN A 80 3.99 4.12 0.36
N TYR A 81 5.09 3.54 0.85
CA TYR A 81 5.96 2.64 0.11
C TYR A 81 5.94 1.25 0.74
N GLN A 82 6.05 0.24 -0.12
CA GLN A 82 6.22 -1.15 0.26
C GLN A 82 7.45 -1.72 -0.45
N TYR A 83 8.37 -2.31 0.32
CA TYR A 83 9.67 -2.80 -0.16
C TYR A 83 9.77 -4.32 -0.24
N ILE A 84 8.81 -5.03 0.32
CA ILE A 84 8.72 -6.49 0.29
C ILE A 84 7.35 -6.85 -0.28
N HIS A 85 7.33 -7.67 -1.32
CA HIS A 85 6.16 -7.99 -2.12
C HIS A 85 5.87 -9.49 -2.04
N LEU A 86 4.61 -9.85 -1.88
CA LEU A 86 4.16 -11.22 -2.09
C LEU A 86 3.77 -11.35 -3.56
N VAL A 87 4.43 -12.24 -4.29
CA VAL A 87 4.11 -12.56 -5.67
C VAL A 87 3.46 -13.93 -5.70
N SER A 88 2.24 -13.98 -6.24
CA SER A 88 1.43 -15.18 -6.33
C SER A 88 1.22 -15.56 -7.79
N SER A 89 1.33 -16.83 -8.11
CA SER A 89 1.03 -17.36 -9.43
C SER A 89 -0.47 -17.64 -9.66
N SER A 90 -1.31 -17.33 -8.67
CA SER A 90 -2.74 -17.58 -8.74
C SER A 90 -3.55 -16.47 -8.05
N ASN A 91 -4.87 -16.45 -8.28
CA ASN A 91 -5.81 -15.50 -7.65
C ASN A 91 -6.07 -15.81 -6.16
N SER A 92 -5.52 -16.90 -5.64
CA SER A 92 -5.61 -17.29 -4.22
C SER A 92 -4.20 -17.52 -3.68
N THR A 93 -4.00 -17.19 -2.40
CA THR A 93 -2.72 -17.43 -1.71
C THR A 93 -2.41 -18.91 -1.66
N LEU A 94 -1.24 -19.28 -2.17
CA LEU A 94 -0.75 -20.66 -2.20
C LEU A 94 0.52 -20.80 -1.36
N PRO A 95 0.87 -22.00 -0.91
CA PRO A 95 2.16 -22.25 -0.25
C PRO A 95 3.39 -21.99 -1.14
N THR A 96 3.17 -21.89 -2.45
CA THR A 96 4.19 -21.59 -3.46
C THR A 96 4.41 -20.10 -3.69
N ASP A 97 3.63 -19.23 -3.04
CA ASP A 97 3.81 -17.79 -3.10
C ASP A 97 5.14 -17.39 -2.48
N ILE A 98 5.86 -16.50 -3.12
CA ILE A 98 7.19 -16.08 -2.68
C ILE A 98 7.20 -14.61 -2.26
N TRP A 99 8.01 -14.32 -1.26
CA TRP A 99 8.31 -12.96 -0.84
C TRP A 99 9.50 -12.43 -1.63
N VAL A 100 9.27 -11.37 -2.39
CA VAL A 100 10.27 -10.69 -3.22
C VAL A 100 10.57 -9.33 -2.62
N GLN A 101 11.84 -9.05 -2.42
CA GLN A 101 12.29 -7.73 -1.96
C GLN A 101 12.51 -6.77 -3.11
N SER A 102 12.45 -5.48 -2.84
CA SER A 102 12.87 -4.47 -3.81
C SER A 102 14.36 -4.56 -4.08
N SER A 103 14.73 -4.51 -5.36
CA SER A 103 16.10 -4.69 -5.86
C SER A 103 16.43 -3.64 -6.93
N ALA A 104 17.46 -3.85 -7.72
CA ALA A 104 17.74 -3.01 -8.88
C ALA A 104 16.62 -3.07 -9.94
N PHE A 105 15.97 -4.24 -10.09
CA PHE A 105 14.89 -4.50 -11.05
C PHE A 105 13.50 -4.29 -10.43
N VAL A 106 13.30 -4.78 -9.22
CA VAL A 106 12.02 -4.70 -8.51
C VAL A 106 11.92 -3.38 -7.75
N LYS A 107 11.22 -2.41 -8.31
CA LYS A 107 10.99 -1.11 -7.65
C LYS A 107 10.01 -1.25 -6.49
N PRO A 108 10.16 -0.43 -5.43
CA PRO A 108 9.16 -0.36 -4.37
C PRO A 108 7.76 -0.08 -4.91
N GLN A 109 6.77 -0.79 -4.42
CA GLN A 109 5.39 -0.42 -4.69
C GLN A 109 5.05 0.88 -3.96
N MET A 110 4.23 1.71 -4.60
CA MET A 110 3.76 2.97 -4.06
C MET A 110 2.24 2.97 -4.03
N ALA A 111 1.67 3.54 -2.97
CA ALA A 111 0.23 3.74 -2.84
C ALA A 111 -0.06 5.17 -2.38
N LEU A 112 -0.80 5.93 -3.20
CA LEU A 112 -1.37 7.21 -2.82
C LEU A 112 -2.85 7.01 -2.55
N GLN A 113 -3.25 7.24 -1.29
CA GLN A 113 -4.62 7.06 -0.83
C GLN A 113 -5.24 8.40 -0.48
N TYR A 114 -6.51 8.54 -0.84
CA TYR A 114 -7.41 9.62 -0.42
C TYR A 114 -8.62 9.02 0.27
N SER A 115 -9.12 9.66 1.29
CA SER A 115 -10.38 9.30 1.91
C SER A 115 -11.15 10.53 2.40
N VAL A 116 -12.47 10.42 2.36
CA VAL A 116 -13.39 11.40 2.95
C VAL A 116 -14.49 10.65 3.67
N GLY A 117 -14.79 11.03 4.90
CA GLY A 117 -15.81 10.40 5.71
C GLY A 117 -16.70 11.43 6.44
N TYR A 118 -17.97 11.09 6.55
CA TYR A 118 -18.94 11.77 7.41
C TYR A 118 -19.23 10.91 8.63
N PHE A 119 -19.17 11.54 9.81
CA PHE A 119 -19.34 10.90 11.10
C PHE A 119 -20.45 11.60 11.89
N LYS A 120 -21.32 10.82 12.47
CA LYS A 120 -22.43 11.34 13.26
C LYS A 120 -22.63 10.52 14.53
N ASN A 121 -22.71 11.21 15.66
CA ASN A 121 -23.22 10.65 16.91
C ASN A 121 -24.70 11.05 17.05
N PHE A 122 -25.52 10.22 17.70
CA PHE A 122 -26.92 10.52 17.97
C PHE A 122 -27.42 9.81 19.23
N LYS A 123 -28.57 10.25 19.73
CA LYS A 123 -29.15 9.78 21.00
C LYS A 123 -28.13 9.86 22.15
N ASP A 124 -27.63 11.07 22.42
CA ASP A 124 -26.68 11.36 23.50
C ASP A 124 -25.43 10.46 23.45
N ASN A 125 -24.86 10.32 22.26
CA ASN A 125 -23.70 9.45 21.95
C ASN A 125 -23.95 7.93 22.14
N MET A 126 -25.21 7.51 22.28
CA MET A 126 -25.54 6.09 22.32
C MET A 126 -25.17 5.41 21.01
N PHE A 127 -25.35 6.08 19.88
CA PHE A 127 -25.01 5.56 18.56
C PHE A 127 -23.97 6.43 17.88
N GLU A 128 -23.10 5.77 17.15
CA GLU A 128 -22.12 6.36 16.25
C GLU A 128 -22.32 5.74 14.85
N ALA A 129 -22.44 6.58 13.83
CA ALA A 129 -22.50 6.13 12.44
C ALA A 129 -21.45 6.85 11.62
N SER A 130 -20.85 6.16 10.64
CA SER A 130 -20.02 6.80 9.62
C SER A 130 -20.29 6.24 8.23
N VAL A 131 -20.03 7.08 7.24
CA VAL A 131 -19.93 6.74 5.83
C VAL A 131 -18.61 7.30 5.34
N GLU A 132 -17.76 6.42 4.82
CA GLU A 132 -16.43 6.80 4.32
C GLU A 132 -16.28 6.32 2.89
N VAL A 133 -15.67 7.14 2.04
CA VAL A 133 -15.26 6.78 0.69
C VAL A 133 -13.75 6.92 0.58
N TYR A 134 -13.14 6.00 -0.15
CA TYR A 134 -11.70 6.05 -0.38
C TYR A 134 -11.37 5.74 -1.83
N PHE A 135 -10.20 6.24 -2.24
CA PHE A 135 -9.59 5.94 -3.52
C PHE A 135 -8.08 5.77 -3.34
N LYS A 136 -7.50 4.72 -3.97
CA LYS A 136 -6.07 4.43 -3.98
C LYS A 136 -5.56 4.34 -5.41
N HIS A 137 -4.48 5.04 -5.69
CA HIS A 137 -3.61 4.77 -6.83
C HIS A 137 -2.46 3.89 -6.40
N LEU A 138 -2.17 2.86 -7.19
CA LEU A 138 -1.12 1.88 -6.93
C LEU A 138 -0.14 1.89 -8.11
N TRP A 139 1.15 2.01 -7.82
CA TRP A 139 2.23 1.96 -8.81
C TRP A 139 3.19 0.83 -8.50
N ASN A 140 3.91 0.39 -9.53
CA ASN A 140 4.90 -0.67 -9.47
C ASN A 140 4.30 -1.96 -8.88
N GLN A 141 3.05 -2.27 -9.25
CA GLN A 141 2.47 -3.57 -8.92
C GLN A 141 3.27 -4.64 -9.64
N ILE A 142 3.50 -5.77 -9.01
CA ILE A 142 4.32 -6.87 -9.50
C ILE A 142 3.45 -8.11 -9.72
N GLU A 143 3.72 -8.82 -10.82
CA GLU A 143 3.09 -10.09 -11.17
C GLU A 143 4.09 -10.95 -11.95
N TYR A 144 3.83 -12.26 -12.07
CA TYR A 144 4.58 -13.11 -12.97
C TYR A 144 4.22 -12.80 -14.43
N SER A 145 5.21 -12.87 -15.32
CA SER A 145 4.93 -12.85 -16.76
C SER A 145 4.23 -14.15 -17.18
N GLU A 146 3.46 -14.12 -18.27
CA GLU A 146 2.79 -15.32 -18.82
C GLU A 146 3.78 -16.42 -19.24
N ASN A 147 4.98 -16.01 -19.64
CA ASN A 147 6.05 -16.92 -20.08
C ASN A 147 7.04 -17.25 -18.96
N TYR A 148 6.65 -16.99 -17.69
CA TYR A 148 7.53 -17.31 -16.57
C TYR A 148 7.77 -18.81 -16.49
N VAL A 149 9.00 -19.22 -16.74
CA VAL A 149 9.48 -20.59 -16.51
C VAL A 149 10.45 -20.53 -15.34
N ASN A 150 10.16 -21.29 -14.30
CA ASN A 150 11.04 -21.40 -13.14
C ASN A 150 12.29 -22.25 -13.50
N GLU A 151 13.22 -21.64 -14.21
CA GLU A 151 14.51 -22.26 -14.52
C GLU A 151 15.50 -22.01 -13.39
N LEU A 152 16.17 -23.07 -12.93
CA LEU A 152 17.08 -23.05 -11.79
C LEU A 152 18.31 -22.13 -11.95
N ASN A 153 18.57 -21.60 -13.14
CA ASN A 153 19.75 -20.82 -13.48
C ASN A 153 19.45 -19.43 -14.06
N VAL A 154 18.20 -19.01 -14.10
CA VAL A 154 17.79 -17.69 -14.61
C VAL A 154 17.43 -16.78 -13.44
N ASP A 155 17.81 -15.51 -13.55
CA ASP A 155 17.42 -14.49 -12.57
C ASP A 155 15.90 -14.38 -12.51
N GLN A 156 15.31 -14.85 -11.40
CA GLN A 156 13.85 -14.88 -11.20
C GLN A 156 13.22 -13.49 -11.34
N GLU A 157 13.98 -12.42 -11.05
CA GLU A 157 13.49 -11.05 -11.12
C GLU A 157 13.11 -10.61 -12.55
N ARG A 158 13.69 -11.26 -13.57
CA ARG A 158 13.37 -11.00 -14.98
C ARG A 158 12.06 -11.64 -15.44
N GLY A 159 11.53 -12.57 -14.66
CA GLY A 159 10.23 -13.18 -14.88
C GLY A 159 9.05 -12.35 -14.36
N TYR A 160 9.28 -11.16 -13.83
CA TYR A 160 8.23 -10.29 -13.32
C TYR A 160 7.85 -9.21 -14.33
N VAL A 161 6.56 -8.87 -14.33
CA VAL A 161 5.99 -7.73 -15.04
C VAL A 161 5.49 -6.69 -14.04
N PHE A 162 5.51 -5.43 -14.48
CA PHE A 162 5.16 -4.31 -13.62
C PHE A 162 3.94 -3.57 -14.15
N GLY A 163 3.02 -3.28 -13.24
CA GLY A 163 1.76 -2.65 -13.57
C GLY A 163 1.38 -1.52 -12.64
N LYS A 164 0.18 -1.04 -12.86
CA LYS A 164 -0.50 -0.03 -12.05
C LYS A 164 -1.83 -0.59 -11.57
N GLY A 165 -2.32 -0.07 -10.45
CA GLY A 165 -3.61 -0.43 -9.93
C GLY A 165 -4.40 0.76 -9.41
N LYS A 166 -5.67 0.53 -9.20
CA LYS A 166 -6.57 1.43 -8.47
C LYS A 166 -7.48 0.60 -7.59
N ALA A 167 -7.76 1.12 -6.39
CA ALA A 167 -8.75 0.53 -5.51
C ALA A 167 -9.62 1.65 -4.95
N TYR A 168 -10.92 1.42 -4.85
CA TYR A 168 -11.88 2.38 -4.32
C TYR A 168 -13.06 1.67 -3.70
N GLY A 169 -13.70 2.34 -2.76
CA GLY A 169 -14.83 1.75 -2.07
C GLY A 169 -15.57 2.74 -1.18
N ILE A 170 -16.68 2.24 -0.65
CA ILE A 170 -17.49 2.90 0.38
C ILE A 170 -17.56 1.98 1.60
N GLU A 171 -17.40 2.56 2.77
CA GLU A 171 -17.47 1.90 4.06
C GLU A 171 -18.59 2.51 4.89
N LEU A 172 -19.46 1.66 5.40
CA LEU A 172 -20.57 2.04 6.28
C LEU A 172 -20.31 1.42 7.65
N PHE A 173 -20.46 2.20 8.69
CA PHE A 173 -20.26 1.75 10.05
C PHE A 173 -21.38 2.26 10.95
N LEU A 174 -21.90 1.39 11.82
CA LEU A 174 -22.85 1.72 12.85
C LEU A 174 -22.46 1.02 14.16
N LYS A 175 -22.32 1.79 15.23
CA LYS A 175 -21.99 1.29 16.57
C LYS A 175 -23.01 1.76 17.58
N LYS A 176 -23.47 0.84 18.42
CA LYS A 176 -24.22 1.13 19.63
C LYS A 176 -23.30 0.97 20.83
N ARG A 177 -23.07 2.05 21.58
CA ARG A 177 -22.07 2.13 22.66
C ARG A 177 -22.60 1.68 24.01
N THR A 178 -23.90 1.92 24.30
CA THR A 178 -24.48 1.73 25.61
C THR A 178 -25.80 0.95 25.57
N GLY A 179 -26.19 0.37 26.71
CA GLY A 179 -27.43 -0.41 26.89
C GLY A 179 -27.15 -1.88 27.14
N LYS A 180 -28.19 -2.68 27.36
CA LYS A 180 -28.08 -4.13 27.62
C LYS A 180 -27.48 -4.89 26.43
N LEU A 181 -27.76 -4.44 25.20
CA LEU A 181 -27.15 -4.91 23.97
C LEU A 181 -26.31 -3.78 23.41
N ASN A 182 -25.01 -4.01 23.20
CA ASN A 182 -24.08 -3.11 22.52
C ASN A 182 -23.29 -3.91 21.45
N GLY A 183 -22.69 -3.21 20.51
CA GLY A 183 -21.96 -3.82 19.40
C GLY A 183 -21.83 -2.90 18.21
N TRP A 184 -21.37 -3.45 17.09
CA TRP A 184 -21.21 -2.70 15.85
C TRP A 184 -21.51 -3.57 14.64
N ILE A 185 -21.84 -2.91 13.54
CA ILE A 185 -22.00 -3.49 12.21
C ILE A 185 -21.17 -2.62 11.26
N GLY A 186 -20.35 -3.27 10.42
CA GLY A 186 -19.60 -2.65 9.33
C GLY A 186 -19.95 -3.32 8.01
N TYR A 187 -20.05 -2.53 6.96
CA TYR A 187 -20.24 -3.00 5.58
C TYR A 187 -19.30 -2.24 4.66
N THR A 188 -18.59 -2.96 3.81
CA THR A 188 -17.68 -2.39 2.82
C THR A 188 -18.04 -2.91 1.42
N LEU A 189 -18.23 -1.99 0.49
CA LEU A 189 -18.31 -2.28 -0.94
C LEU A 189 -17.10 -1.68 -1.61
N SER A 190 -16.26 -2.54 -2.22
CA SER A 190 -15.01 -2.10 -2.81
C SER A 190 -14.71 -2.80 -4.14
N ARG A 191 -13.88 -2.13 -4.95
CA ARG A 191 -13.33 -2.66 -6.17
C ARG A 191 -11.83 -2.37 -6.25
N SER A 192 -11.06 -3.37 -6.68
CA SER A 192 -9.62 -3.26 -6.94
C SER A 192 -9.33 -3.80 -8.32
N ASP A 193 -8.70 -2.97 -9.15
CA ASP A 193 -8.30 -3.30 -10.50
C ASP A 193 -6.78 -3.14 -10.63
N ARG A 194 -6.12 -4.06 -11.34
CA ARG A 194 -4.71 -3.97 -11.72
C ARG A 194 -4.61 -4.05 -13.23
N LYS A 195 -3.64 -3.35 -13.79
CA LYS A 195 -3.34 -3.38 -15.23
C LYS A 195 -1.84 -3.54 -15.42
N PHE A 196 -1.48 -4.58 -16.15
CA PHE A 196 -0.12 -4.91 -16.55
C PHE A 196 -0.05 -4.78 -18.07
N PRO A 197 0.75 -3.85 -18.62
CA PRO A 197 0.84 -3.66 -20.07
C PRO A 197 1.36 -4.89 -20.83
N ASP A 198 2.17 -5.70 -20.14
CA ASP A 198 2.84 -6.86 -20.71
C ASP A 198 2.10 -8.19 -20.45
N LEU A 199 0.89 -8.14 -19.92
CA LEU A 199 -0.04 -9.26 -19.80
C LEU A 199 -1.26 -8.99 -20.71
N ASN A 200 -1.69 -10.01 -21.48
CA ASN A 200 -2.88 -9.95 -22.35
C ASN A 200 -4.20 -9.99 -21.58
#